data_fe8026778674c4453c1b5121dd17be99
#
_entry.id   fe8026778674c4453c1b5121dd17be99
#
_cell.length_a   1.000
_cell.length_b   1.000
_cell.length_c   1.000
_cell.angle_alpha   90.00
_cell.angle_beta   90.00
_cell.angle_gamma   90.00
#
_symmetry.space_group_name_H-M   'P 1'
#
loop_
_entity.id
_entity.type
_entity.pdbx_description
1 polymer ?
#
loop_
_entity_poly.entity_id
_entity_poly.type
_entity_poly.pdbx_seq_one_letter_code
_entity_poly.pdbx_strand_id
1 'polypeptide(L)'
;MKAFEGYTYLDGGICAAKGFQASGTYCGIKKAMAPDSNEGEIGKEKNDIALVVADTLCNTAAVYTQNKVKGAPILVMKKHLAATGGKARALIANSKNANTCNADGEEKAEAMCKLTADALGIAPEEVMVMSTGVIGQILPLEPIEKAIPVLCEKLSPNGNLEAATDRKSVV
;
A
#
# COMPACT_ATOMS: atom_id res chain seq x y z
N MET A 1 -8.44 24.46 -8.72
CA MET A 1 -7.54 24.07 -9.84
C MET A 1 -8.35 24.16 -11.13
N LYS A 2 -7.85 24.77 -12.23
CA LYS A 2 -8.60 24.79 -13.50
C LYS A 2 -8.47 23.41 -14.17
N ALA A 3 -9.58 22.84 -14.62
CA ALA A 3 -9.54 21.63 -15.44
C ALA A 3 -8.85 21.90 -16.78
N PHE A 4 -8.14 20.92 -17.32
CA PHE A 4 -7.66 20.97 -18.69
C PHE A 4 -8.85 20.95 -19.65
N GLU A 5 -8.71 21.56 -20.81
CA GLU A 5 -9.75 21.56 -21.84
C GLU A 5 -10.11 20.10 -22.22
N GLY A 6 -11.40 19.78 -22.22
CA GLY A 6 -11.92 18.42 -22.49
C GLY A 6 -11.89 17.47 -21.29
N TYR A 7 -11.50 17.92 -20.07
CA TYR A 7 -11.49 17.12 -18.86
C TYR A 7 -12.40 17.71 -17.79
N THR A 8 -13.02 16.83 -17.02
CA THR A 8 -13.80 17.19 -15.82
C THR A 8 -13.15 16.58 -14.59
N TYR A 9 -12.94 17.38 -13.55
CA TYR A 9 -12.49 16.87 -12.25
C TYR A 9 -13.64 16.15 -11.57
N LEU A 10 -13.33 14.94 -11.05
CA LEU A 10 -14.23 14.17 -10.21
C LEU A 10 -13.68 14.16 -8.79
N ASP A 11 -14.56 14.35 -7.81
CA ASP A 11 -14.22 14.11 -6.41
C ASP A 11 -14.15 12.62 -6.12
N GLY A 12 -13.44 12.24 -5.04
CA GLY A 12 -13.34 10.86 -4.59
C GLY A 12 -11.99 10.16 -4.90
N GLY A 13 -11.10 10.77 -5.67
CA GLY A 13 -9.77 10.21 -5.95
C GLY A 13 -9.83 8.76 -6.41
N ILE A 14 -9.10 7.84 -5.73
CA ILE A 14 -9.10 6.40 -6.06
C ILE A 14 -10.48 5.76 -5.90
N CYS A 15 -11.34 6.32 -5.03
CA CYS A 15 -12.71 5.85 -4.79
C CYS A 15 -13.75 6.48 -5.72
N ALA A 16 -13.37 7.35 -6.67
CA ALA A 16 -14.29 7.92 -7.65
C ALA A 16 -14.91 6.85 -8.57
N ALA A 17 -14.18 5.77 -8.83
CA ALA A 17 -14.72 4.61 -9.54
C ALA A 17 -15.61 3.78 -8.60
N LYS A 18 -16.81 3.43 -9.06
CA LYS A 18 -17.74 2.59 -8.29
C LYS A 18 -17.12 1.23 -7.98
N GLY A 19 -17.36 0.74 -6.76
CA GLY A 19 -16.85 -0.55 -6.31
C GLY A 19 -15.43 -0.49 -5.75
N PHE A 20 -14.86 0.72 -5.54
CA PHE A 20 -13.59 0.87 -4.85
C PHE A 20 -13.80 1.51 -3.48
N GLN A 21 -13.12 0.95 -2.48
CA GLN A 21 -13.02 1.47 -1.13
C GLN A 21 -11.55 1.64 -0.77
N ALA A 22 -11.27 2.58 0.10
CA ALA A 22 -9.91 2.82 0.59
C ALA A 22 -9.91 3.15 2.07
N SER A 23 -8.76 2.97 2.70
CA SER A 23 -8.49 3.38 4.06
C SER A 23 -7.01 3.68 4.25
N GLY A 24 -6.68 4.43 5.29
CA GLY A 24 -5.31 4.71 5.69
C GLY A 24 -5.22 4.84 7.21
N THR A 25 -4.07 4.47 7.77
CA THR A 25 -3.82 4.61 9.21
C THR A 25 -2.34 4.77 9.50
N TYR A 26 -2.02 5.21 10.67
CA TYR A 26 -0.66 5.19 11.21
C TYR A 26 -0.42 3.85 11.88
N CYS A 27 0.67 3.17 11.54
CA CYS A 27 1.10 1.94 12.20
C CYS A 27 2.49 2.02 12.84
N GLY A 28 3.25 3.08 12.59
CA GLY A 28 4.51 3.34 13.27
C GLY A 28 5.72 2.62 12.67
N ILE A 29 5.77 2.43 11.36
CA ILE A 29 6.90 1.78 10.66
C ILE A 29 8.21 2.47 10.98
N LYS A 30 8.28 3.80 10.94
CA LYS A 30 9.52 4.54 11.22
C LYS A 30 9.95 4.38 12.68
N LYS A 31 9.02 4.43 13.62
CA LYS A 31 9.29 4.20 15.05
C LYS A 31 9.81 2.79 15.30
N ALA A 32 9.29 1.79 14.60
CA ALA A 32 9.76 0.41 14.71
C ALA A 32 11.18 0.23 14.15
N MET A 33 11.54 0.98 13.07
CA MET A 33 12.89 0.95 12.50
C MET A 33 13.93 1.73 13.33
N ALA A 34 13.50 2.79 14.01
CA ALA A 34 14.37 3.67 14.81
C ALA A 34 13.65 4.09 16.12
N PRO A 35 13.65 3.20 17.14
CA PRO A 35 12.91 3.44 18.39
C PRO A 35 13.27 4.73 19.11
N ASP A 36 14.54 5.17 19.00
CA ASP A 36 15.07 6.39 19.62
C ASP A 36 14.82 7.66 18.79
N SER A 37 14.17 7.55 17.62
CA SER A 37 13.81 8.72 16.83
C SER A 37 12.69 9.50 17.52
N ASN A 38 12.90 10.81 17.77
CA ASN A 38 11.91 11.73 18.33
C ASN A 38 10.75 12.03 17.36
N GLU A 39 10.34 11.06 16.55
CA GLU A 39 9.17 11.18 15.71
C GLU A 39 7.92 10.75 16.45
N GLY A 40 7.17 11.74 16.79
CA GLY A 40 5.87 11.61 17.38
C GLY A 40 5.64 12.71 18.40
N GLU A 41 5.52 13.96 17.99
CA GLU A 41 4.65 14.84 18.74
C GLU A 41 3.28 14.17 18.74
N ILE A 42 2.83 13.72 19.88
CA ILE A 42 1.50 13.15 20.11
C ILE A 42 0.46 14.03 19.38
N GLY A 43 -0.24 13.46 18.41
CA GLY A 43 -1.25 14.17 17.63
C GLY A 43 -0.82 14.66 16.23
N LYS A 44 0.40 14.38 15.75
CA LYS A 44 0.85 14.67 14.38
C LYS A 44 1.30 13.43 13.60
N GLU A 45 0.89 12.28 14.06
CA GLU A 45 1.18 11.00 13.38
C GLU A 45 0.47 10.97 12.02
N LYS A 46 1.28 10.96 10.95
CA LYS A 46 0.75 10.82 9.58
C LYS A 46 0.58 9.35 9.27
N ASN A 47 -0.50 9.01 8.59
CA ASN A 47 -0.68 7.67 8.06
C ASN A 47 0.58 7.20 7.33
N ASP A 48 0.97 5.95 7.55
CA ASP A 48 2.14 5.32 6.94
C ASP A 48 1.83 3.97 6.30
N ILE A 49 0.54 3.58 6.33
CA ILE A 49 0.00 2.42 5.61
C ILE A 49 -1.40 2.73 5.07
N ALA A 50 -1.69 2.21 3.88
CA ALA A 50 -2.96 2.38 3.19
C ALA A 50 -3.41 1.08 2.54
N LEU A 51 -4.73 0.90 2.44
CA LEU A 51 -5.39 -0.23 1.79
C LEU A 51 -6.41 0.29 0.79
N VAL A 52 -6.40 -0.28 -0.42
CA VAL A 52 -7.43 -0.07 -1.44
C VAL A 52 -8.01 -1.43 -1.80
N VAL A 53 -9.33 -1.54 -1.85
CA VAL A 53 -10.03 -2.79 -2.17
C VAL A 53 -11.09 -2.53 -3.23
N ALA A 54 -11.17 -3.43 -4.20
CA ALA A 54 -12.27 -3.48 -5.15
C ALA A 54 -13.30 -4.54 -4.72
N ASP A 55 -14.59 -4.27 -4.96
CA ASP A 55 -15.68 -5.21 -4.64
C ASP A 55 -15.54 -6.53 -5.41
N THR A 56 -14.93 -6.48 -6.59
CA THR A 56 -14.72 -7.62 -7.48
C THR A 56 -13.29 -7.71 -7.96
N LEU A 57 -12.90 -8.88 -8.46
CA LEU A 57 -11.61 -9.11 -9.11
C LEU A 57 -11.52 -8.28 -10.41
N CYS A 58 -10.59 -7.33 -10.48
CA CYS A 58 -10.44 -6.36 -11.56
C CYS A 58 -9.30 -6.72 -12.50
N ASN A 59 -9.45 -6.42 -13.79
CA ASN A 59 -8.32 -6.40 -14.71
C ASN A 59 -7.33 -5.32 -14.29
N THR A 60 -6.05 -5.68 -14.22
CA THR A 60 -4.99 -4.83 -13.70
C THR A 60 -3.87 -4.72 -14.70
N ALA A 61 -3.41 -3.50 -14.95
CA ALA A 61 -2.23 -3.21 -15.76
C ALA A 61 -1.19 -2.49 -14.90
N ALA A 62 0.08 -2.84 -15.08
CA ALA A 62 1.18 -2.25 -14.35
C ALA A 62 2.36 -1.96 -15.27
N VAL A 63 3.04 -0.84 -14.99
CA VAL A 63 4.32 -0.49 -15.59
C VAL A 63 5.40 -0.50 -14.52
N TYR A 64 6.58 -0.94 -14.86
CA TYR A 64 7.66 -1.13 -13.92
C TYR A 64 8.95 -0.45 -14.39
N THR A 65 9.79 -0.09 -13.43
CA THR A 65 11.13 0.43 -13.74
C THR A 65 11.96 -0.58 -14.53
N GLN A 66 12.80 -0.07 -15.44
CA GLN A 66 13.81 -0.86 -16.16
C GLN A 66 15.11 -1.00 -15.35
N ASN A 67 15.24 -0.37 -14.17
CA ASN A 67 16.39 -0.51 -13.29
C ASN A 67 16.64 -2.00 -12.99
N LYS A 68 17.90 -2.40 -12.98
CA LYS A 68 18.31 -3.77 -12.63
C LYS A 68 18.04 -4.08 -11.16
N VAL A 69 18.26 -3.10 -10.29
CA VAL A 69 17.93 -3.20 -8.86
C VAL A 69 16.47 -2.81 -8.68
N LYS A 70 15.63 -3.78 -8.40
CA LYS A 70 14.19 -3.60 -8.18
C LYS A 70 13.85 -3.81 -6.72
N GLY A 71 12.91 -3.02 -6.21
CA GLY A 71 12.33 -3.29 -4.90
C GLY A 71 11.56 -4.62 -4.89
N ALA A 72 11.59 -5.30 -3.76
CA ALA A 72 10.91 -6.57 -3.58
C ALA A 72 9.40 -6.52 -3.92
N PRO A 73 8.65 -5.44 -3.59
CA PRO A 73 7.25 -5.33 -4.01
C PRO A 73 7.03 -5.48 -5.52
N ILE A 74 7.97 -4.99 -6.35
CA ILE A 74 7.86 -5.13 -7.81
C ILE A 74 7.96 -6.59 -8.25
N LEU A 75 8.84 -7.37 -7.61
CA LEU A 75 9.03 -8.79 -7.93
C LEU A 75 7.78 -9.59 -7.54
N VAL A 76 7.26 -9.35 -6.36
CA VAL A 76 6.02 -9.98 -5.86
C VAL A 76 4.81 -9.60 -6.71
N MET A 77 4.61 -8.31 -7.03
CA MET A 77 3.51 -7.89 -7.91
C MET A 77 3.56 -8.57 -9.29
N LYS A 78 4.74 -8.70 -9.89
CA LYS A 78 4.89 -9.40 -11.18
C LYS A 78 4.48 -10.86 -11.09
N LYS A 79 4.88 -11.54 -10.02
CA LYS A 79 4.54 -12.94 -9.75
C LYS A 79 3.03 -13.09 -9.57
N HIS A 80 2.41 -12.23 -8.76
CA HIS A 80 0.97 -12.26 -8.49
C HIS A 80 0.15 -11.98 -9.76
N LEU A 81 0.48 -10.93 -10.52
CA LEU A 81 -0.21 -10.65 -11.77
C LEU A 81 -0.06 -11.77 -12.81
N ALA A 82 1.10 -12.44 -12.86
CA ALA A 82 1.27 -13.60 -13.73
C ALA A 82 0.39 -14.79 -13.28
N ALA A 83 0.29 -15.04 -11.98
CA ALA A 83 -0.52 -16.11 -11.40
C ALA A 83 -2.02 -15.88 -11.62
N THR A 84 -2.50 -14.64 -11.53
CA THR A 84 -3.92 -14.27 -11.68
C THR A 84 -4.34 -13.97 -13.11
N GLY A 85 -3.43 -14.06 -14.08
CA GLY A 85 -3.71 -13.65 -15.47
C GLY A 85 -3.99 -12.15 -15.61
N GLY A 86 -3.27 -11.32 -14.86
CA GLY A 86 -3.40 -9.86 -14.89
C GLY A 86 -4.60 -9.32 -14.12
N LYS A 87 -4.97 -9.95 -13.02
CA LYS A 87 -6.08 -9.51 -12.18
C LYS A 87 -5.65 -9.27 -10.75
N ALA A 88 -6.30 -8.31 -10.08
CA ALA A 88 -6.11 -8.01 -8.66
C ALA A 88 -7.42 -7.51 -8.03
N ARG A 89 -7.52 -7.61 -6.71
CA ARG A 89 -8.67 -7.17 -5.93
C ARG A 89 -8.30 -6.17 -4.84
N ALA A 90 -7.08 -6.24 -4.31
CA ALA A 90 -6.63 -5.34 -3.27
C ALA A 90 -5.22 -4.79 -3.53
N LEU A 91 -4.91 -3.65 -2.93
CA LEU A 91 -3.60 -3.04 -2.91
C LEU A 91 -3.28 -2.59 -1.50
N ILE A 92 -2.20 -3.15 -0.91
CA ILE A 92 -1.62 -2.68 0.35
C ILE A 92 -0.37 -1.85 0.06
N ALA A 93 -0.27 -0.66 0.64
CA ALA A 93 0.84 0.24 0.41
C ALA A 93 1.39 0.79 1.72
N ASN A 94 2.70 0.78 1.89
CA ASN A 94 3.35 1.46 3.01
C ASN A 94 4.29 2.58 2.56
N SER A 95 4.44 3.59 3.40
CA SER A 95 5.52 4.56 3.35
C SER A 95 6.61 4.25 4.38
N LYS A 96 7.63 5.10 4.49
CA LYS A 96 8.77 5.07 5.42
C LYS A 96 9.84 4.01 5.11
N ASN A 97 9.51 2.87 4.52
CA ASN A 97 10.45 1.81 4.15
C ASN A 97 10.16 1.36 2.71
N ALA A 98 11.18 1.37 1.84
CA ALA A 98 11.03 1.01 0.42
C ALA A 98 11.06 -0.50 0.17
N ASN A 99 11.43 -1.29 1.16
CA ASN A 99 11.63 -2.74 1.04
C ASN A 99 12.49 -3.11 -0.18
N THR A 100 13.62 -2.43 -0.29
CA THR A 100 14.55 -2.54 -1.42
C THR A 100 15.96 -2.76 -0.88
N CYS A 101 16.73 -3.63 -1.55
CA CYS A 101 18.09 -4.05 -1.17
C CYS A 101 18.14 -4.77 0.20
N ASN A 102 17.11 -5.51 0.54
CA ASN A 102 17.04 -6.33 1.74
C ASN A 102 17.04 -7.81 1.35
N ALA A 103 17.76 -8.65 2.11
CA ALA A 103 17.83 -10.09 1.85
C ALA A 103 16.47 -10.78 2.01
N ASP A 104 15.63 -10.29 2.94
CA ASP A 104 14.30 -10.81 3.27
C ASP A 104 13.15 -10.02 2.59
N GLY A 105 13.48 -9.17 1.62
CA GLY A 105 12.51 -8.23 1.04
C GLY A 105 11.31 -8.89 0.37
N GLU A 106 11.54 -9.95 -0.42
CA GLU A 106 10.44 -10.67 -1.08
C GLU A 106 9.56 -11.41 -0.07
N GLU A 107 10.16 -12.06 0.94
CA GLU A 107 9.44 -12.70 2.03
C GLU A 107 8.52 -11.71 2.77
N LYS A 108 9.03 -10.51 3.06
CA LYS A 108 8.27 -9.44 3.71
C LYS A 108 7.12 -8.92 2.84
N ALA A 109 7.36 -8.74 1.55
CA ALA A 109 6.33 -8.31 0.62
C ALA A 109 5.23 -9.36 0.44
N GLU A 110 5.58 -10.65 0.33
CA GLU A 110 4.63 -11.76 0.31
C GLU A 110 3.83 -11.86 1.63
N ALA A 111 4.49 -11.66 2.77
CA ALA A 111 3.82 -11.64 4.07
C ALA A 111 2.78 -10.51 4.16
N MET A 112 3.07 -9.31 3.65
CA MET A 112 2.10 -8.22 3.58
C MET A 112 0.87 -8.62 2.73
N CYS A 113 1.10 -9.24 1.56
CA CYS A 113 0.01 -9.72 0.72
C CYS A 113 -0.82 -10.78 1.43
N LYS A 114 -0.16 -11.76 2.05
CA LYS A 114 -0.84 -12.85 2.76
C LYS A 114 -1.69 -12.34 3.93
N LEU A 115 -1.12 -11.50 4.80
CA LEU A 115 -1.84 -10.92 5.94
C LEU A 115 -3.07 -10.12 5.49
N THR A 116 -2.93 -9.36 4.40
CA THR A 116 -4.03 -8.59 3.82
C THR A 116 -5.10 -9.52 3.23
N ALA A 117 -4.68 -10.55 2.50
CA ALA A 117 -5.58 -11.53 1.90
C ALA A 117 -6.37 -12.31 2.96
N ASP A 118 -5.70 -12.77 4.01
CA ASP A 118 -6.32 -13.48 5.14
C ASP A 118 -7.40 -12.60 5.80
N ALA A 119 -7.12 -11.30 6.00
CA ALA A 119 -8.08 -10.36 6.59
C ALA A 119 -9.28 -10.04 5.68
N LEU A 120 -9.10 -10.09 4.36
CA LEU A 120 -10.15 -9.82 3.37
C LEU A 120 -10.88 -11.09 2.89
N GLY A 121 -10.39 -12.28 3.22
CA GLY A 121 -10.94 -13.55 2.74
C GLY A 121 -10.75 -13.78 1.23
N ILE A 122 -9.61 -13.37 0.67
CA ILE A 122 -9.25 -13.50 -0.75
C ILE A 122 -7.92 -14.26 -0.92
N ALA A 123 -7.53 -14.57 -2.16
CA ALA A 123 -6.24 -15.21 -2.41
C ALA A 123 -5.07 -14.21 -2.28
N PRO A 124 -3.90 -14.60 -1.74
CA PRO A 124 -2.75 -13.72 -1.65
C PRO A 124 -2.31 -13.12 -2.98
N GLU A 125 -2.44 -13.86 -4.06
CA GLU A 125 -2.10 -13.42 -5.42
C GLU A 125 -3.04 -12.34 -5.95
N GLU A 126 -4.21 -12.14 -5.35
CA GLU A 126 -5.14 -11.04 -5.68
C GLU A 126 -4.74 -9.72 -5.01
N VAL A 127 -3.72 -9.74 -4.13
CA VAL A 127 -3.23 -8.56 -3.41
C VAL A 127 -1.96 -8.03 -4.08
N MET A 128 -1.99 -6.78 -4.47
CA MET A 128 -0.81 -6.02 -4.91
C MET A 128 -0.15 -5.36 -3.70
N VAL A 129 1.17 -5.22 -3.73
CA VAL A 129 1.95 -4.61 -2.63
C VAL A 129 2.83 -3.48 -3.16
N MET A 130 2.85 -2.37 -2.43
CA MET A 130 3.71 -1.22 -2.72
C MET A 130 4.43 -0.78 -1.46
N SER A 131 5.71 -0.40 -1.62
CA SER A 131 6.50 0.16 -0.52
C SER A 131 7.31 1.34 -1.00
N THR A 132 7.39 2.39 -0.18
CA THR A 132 8.22 3.57 -0.46
C THR A 132 8.89 4.06 0.82
N GLY A 133 10.09 4.62 0.70
CA GLY A 133 10.84 5.18 1.82
C GLY A 133 12.31 4.82 1.80
N VAL A 134 12.87 4.55 2.97
CA VAL A 134 14.30 4.25 3.14
C VAL A 134 14.65 2.90 2.49
N ILE A 135 15.79 2.85 1.81
CA ILE A 135 16.35 1.67 1.16
C ILE A 135 17.38 1.01 2.09
N GLY A 136 17.48 -0.32 2.05
CA GLY A 136 18.51 -1.07 2.77
C GLY A 136 18.24 -1.28 4.27
N GLN A 137 17.03 -0.98 4.73
CA GLN A 137 16.58 -1.28 6.09
C GLN A 137 15.51 -2.36 6.08
N ILE A 138 15.58 -3.27 7.03
CA ILE A 138 14.59 -4.35 7.19
C ILE A 138 13.22 -3.74 7.45
N LEU A 139 12.21 -4.21 6.70
CA LEU A 139 10.82 -3.80 6.89
C LEU A 139 10.25 -4.48 8.15
N PRO A 140 9.79 -3.73 9.16
CA PRO A 140 9.14 -4.32 10.34
C PRO A 140 7.72 -4.76 9.96
N LEU A 141 7.42 -6.06 10.08
CA LEU A 141 6.08 -6.60 9.78
C LEU A 141 5.09 -6.43 10.94
N GLU A 142 5.55 -6.48 12.18
CA GLU A 142 4.67 -6.46 13.36
C GLU A 142 3.70 -5.25 13.39
N PRO A 143 4.15 -4.00 13.16
CA PRO A 143 3.23 -2.87 13.11
C PRO A 143 2.24 -2.97 11.94
N ILE A 144 2.65 -3.53 10.80
CA ILE A 144 1.78 -3.74 9.62
C ILE A 144 0.70 -4.77 9.93
N GLU A 145 1.08 -5.90 10.51
CA GLU A 145 0.15 -6.96 10.92
C GLU A 145 -0.94 -6.42 11.86
N LYS A 146 -0.56 -5.61 12.84
CA LYS A 146 -1.50 -4.97 13.78
C LYS A 146 -2.41 -3.93 13.11
N ALA A 147 -1.96 -3.29 12.03
CA ALA A 147 -2.72 -2.26 11.35
C ALA A 147 -3.72 -2.80 10.32
N ILE A 148 -3.49 -3.99 9.75
CA ILE A 148 -4.35 -4.56 8.70
C ILE A 148 -5.81 -4.70 9.16
N PRO A 149 -6.14 -5.24 10.35
CA PRO A 149 -7.53 -5.28 10.82
C PRO A 149 -8.16 -3.89 10.92
N VAL A 150 -7.41 -2.91 11.40
CA VAL A 150 -7.87 -1.51 11.50
C VAL A 150 -8.14 -0.92 10.12
N LEU A 151 -7.29 -1.21 9.12
CA LEU A 151 -7.51 -0.78 7.74
C LEU A 151 -8.79 -1.40 7.17
N CYS A 152 -9.01 -2.69 7.40
CA CYS A 152 -10.22 -3.39 6.93
C CYS A 152 -11.50 -2.80 7.55
N GLU A 153 -11.49 -2.50 8.86
CA GLU A 153 -12.62 -1.85 9.54
C GLU A 153 -12.91 -0.44 9.04
N LYS A 154 -11.87 0.30 8.61
CA LYS A 154 -11.96 1.67 8.11
C LYS A 154 -12.25 1.77 6.62
N LEU A 155 -12.32 0.66 5.87
CA LEU A 155 -12.61 0.70 4.45
C LEU A 155 -13.89 1.48 4.16
N SER A 156 -13.79 2.44 3.25
CA SER A 156 -14.88 3.33 2.92
C SER A 156 -14.81 3.79 1.46
N PRO A 157 -15.95 3.95 0.77
CA PRO A 157 -15.98 4.60 -0.54
C PRO A 157 -15.55 6.08 -0.50
N ASN A 158 -15.44 6.67 0.69
CA ASN A 158 -14.95 8.03 0.93
C ASN A 158 -13.54 8.06 1.55
N GLY A 159 -12.86 6.92 1.67
CA GLY A 159 -11.54 6.78 2.33
C GLY A 159 -10.33 7.21 1.49
N ASN A 160 -10.55 7.86 0.34
CA ASN A 160 -9.49 8.28 -0.58
C ASN A 160 -8.47 9.23 0.05
N LEU A 161 -8.90 10.14 0.94
CA LEU A 161 -8.00 11.11 1.57
C LEU A 161 -7.11 10.45 2.63
N GLU A 162 -7.64 9.55 3.44
CA GLU A 162 -6.88 8.78 4.42
C GLU A 162 -5.81 7.93 3.74
N ALA A 163 -6.16 7.26 2.65
CA ALA A 163 -5.22 6.47 1.85
C ALA A 163 -4.17 7.35 1.17
N ALA A 164 -4.56 8.52 0.63
CA ALA A 164 -3.64 9.45 -0.02
C ALA A 164 -2.68 10.12 0.97
N THR A 165 -3.06 10.29 2.24
CA THR A 165 -2.23 10.92 3.27
C THR A 165 -0.99 10.09 3.59
N ASP A 166 -1.07 8.77 3.50
CA ASP A 166 0.09 7.87 3.57
C ASP A 166 1.14 8.20 2.50
N ARG A 167 0.69 8.52 1.29
CA ARG A 167 1.55 8.75 0.13
C ARG A 167 2.17 10.15 0.07
N LYS A 168 1.78 11.07 0.95
CA LYS A 168 2.26 12.46 0.99
C LYS A 168 3.63 12.62 1.66
N SER A 169 4.49 11.62 1.60
CA SER A 169 5.81 11.67 2.23
C SER A 169 6.93 12.12 1.30
N VAL A 170 6.62 12.69 0.15
CA VAL A 170 7.64 13.16 -0.79
C VAL A 170 7.32 14.58 -1.20
N VAL A 171 7.91 15.51 -0.58
CA VAL A 171 8.73 16.65 -1.11
C VAL A 171 9.42 17.28 0.06
#